data_589946e8620fcfc14f11f523795ce80b
#
_entry.id   589946e8620fcfc14f11f523795ce80b
#
_cell.length_a   1.000
_cell.length_b   1.000
_cell.length_c   1.000
_cell.angle_alpha   90.00
_cell.angle_beta   90.00
_cell.angle_gamma   90.00
#
_symmetry.space_group_name_H-M   'P 1'
#
loop_
_entity.id
_entity.type
_entity.pdbx_description
1 polymer ?
#
loop_
_entity_poly.entity_id
_entity_poly.type
_entity_poly.pdbx_seq_one_letter_code
_entity_poly.pdbx_strand_id
1 'polypeptide(L)'
;MHSSVESITLQVTQQCNLKCNYCPYSGSYYNREHSNRHMSFETAKQAIDFYIAHSFDIPVAHIGFYGGEPLIEYDLIRKIVEYCREKCFGKKIMYFMTTNATLLTEEVIDFLMENEFNLSISLDGPRNYHDRNRHRIDDSGSFDIVMQNIERLYKRYPEKKDNVQFNCVLDPTSDIKCINDFFMNEDMLKEYRVLFNSLSREGIKDNDKFVPNKDYLEQFEYELFKMFYSKSEKIEGIDVSKVVESYYLQIKTVYAQRKMSSFVEDFSHPGGPCIPGTHKLFVNVKGDFYPCEKVCECSADTIIGNIDKGFDLDKAETLLNVGKLTEEQCRDCWCAKYCYICTAHLDQGDGLSRELKQKHCAGVRKSIENDFKDYCLLHEMSGLDDDVIYLN
;
A
#
# COMPACT_ATOMS: atom_id res chain seq x y z
N MET A 1 18.52 17.22 12.93
CA MET A 1 17.35 16.36 12.99
C MET A 1 17.82 14.92 12.74
N HIS A 2 17.79 14.08 13.75
CA HIS A 2 18.02 12.64 13.55
C HIS A 2 16.67 12.05 13.12
N SER A 3 16.40 12.01 11.82
CA SER A 3 15.28 11.23 11.32
C SER A 3 15.76 9.79 11.13
N SER A 4 15.27 8.90 11.95
CA SER A 4 15.54 7.47 11.83
C SER A 4 14.75 6.88 10.68
N VAL A 5 15.30 5.90 10.00
CA VAL A 5 14.58 5.09 9.02
C VAL A 5 13.72 4.08 9.79
N GLU A 6 12.40 4.23 9.76
CA GLU A 6 11.47 3.39 10.51
C GLU A 6 11.32 1.99 9.90
N SER A 7 11.32 1.90 8.57
CA SER A 7 11.20 0.62 7.86
C SER A 7 11.99 0.59 6.58
N ILE A 8 12.50 -0.60 6.22
CA ILE A 8 13.10 -0.86 4.91
C ILE A 8 12.27 -1.89 4.15
N THR A 9 12.12 -1.70 2.84
CA THR A 9 11.51 -2.68 1.94
C THR A 9 12.49 -3.00 0.82
N LEU A 10 12.82 -4.28 0.68
CA LEU A 10 13.74 -4.78 -0.35
C LEU A 10 12.94 -5.32 -1.54
N GLN A 11 13.20 -4.78 -2.74
CA GLN A 11 12.73 -5.38 -3.99
C GLN A 11 13.64 -6.56 -4.33
N VAL A 12 13.29 -7.76 -3.84
CA VAL A 12 14.14 -8.93 -4.04
C VAL A 12 14.14 -9.43 -5.48
N THR A 13 13.08 -9.14 -6.24
CA THR A 13 12.96 -9.49 -7.65
C THR A 13 12.00 -8.58 -8.40
N GLN A 14 12.20 -8.42 -9.71
CA GLN A 14 11.24 -7.80 -10.62
C GLN A 14 10.43 -8.85 -11.39
N GLN A 15 10.79 -10.13 -11.26
CA GLN A 15 10.10 -11.26 -11.88
C GLN A 15 8.83 -11.63 -11.11
N CYS A 16 7.79 -12.02 -11.85
CA CYS A 16 6.57 -12.59 -11.28
C CYS A 16 6.17 -13.83 -12.08
N ASN A 17 5.60 -14.81 -11.42
CA ASN A 17 5.03 -16.02 -12.03
C ASN A 17 3.55 -15.84 -12.44
N LEU A 18 2.97 -14.66 -12.15
CA LEU A 18 1.66 -14.22 -12.65
C LEU A 18 1.79 -13.02 -13.60
N LYS A 19 0.74 -12.81 -14.41
CA LYS A 19 0.60 -11.69 -15.34
C LYS A 19 -0.71 -10.97 -15.06
N CYS A 20 -0.75 -10.24 -13.92
CA CYS A 20 -1.96 -9.52 -13.51
C CYS A 20 -2.21 -8.29 -14.40
N ASN A 21 -3.45 -8.08 -14.84
CA ASN A 21 -3.83 -7.02 -15.78
C ASN A 21 -3.57 -5.59 -15.25
N TYR A 22 -3.63 -5.40 -13.94
CA TYR A 22 -3.44 -4.10 -13.28
C TYR A 22 -2.10 -3.99 -12.53
N CYS A 23 -1.17 -4.93 -12.74
CA CYS A 23 0.10 -4.91 -12.03
C CYS A 23 1.09 -3.94 -12.69
N PRO A 24 1.74 -3.05 -11.93
CA PRO A 24 2.79 -2.20 -12.49
C PRO A 24 3.94 -2.98 -13.13
N TYR A 25 4.21 -4.20 -12.67
CA TYR A 25 5.23 -5.09 -13.24
C TYR A 25 4.78 -5.85 -14.50
N SER A 26 3.53 -5.68 -14.94
CA SER A 26 3.02 -6.32 -16.16
C SER A 26 3.50 -5.68 -17.47
N GLY A 27 4.16 -4.51 -17.39
CA GLY A 27 4.52 -3.69 -18.55
C GLY A 27 3.40 -2.76 -19.05
N SER A 28 2.22 -2.77 -18.40
CA SER A 28 1.09 -1.90 -18.76
C SER A 28 1.16 -0.51 -18.13
N TYR A 29 2.22 -0.20 -17.38
CA TYR A 29 2.43 1.07 -16.69
C TYR A 29 3.74 1.72 -17.11
N TYR A 30 3.82 3.06 -17.00
CA TYR A 30 5.05 3.82 -17.30
C TYR A 30 6.07 3.76 -16.16
N ASN A 31 5.62 3.57 -14.92
CA ASN A 31 6.43 3.71 -13.71
C ASN A 31 7.26 2.46 -13.35
N ARG A 32 7.14 1.37 -14.12
CA ARG A 32 7.88 0.12 -13.92
C ARG A 32 8.28 -0.53 -15.23
N GLU A 33 9.47 -1.11 -15.24
CA GLU A 33 9.89 -2.01 -16.31
C GLU A 33 9.56 -3.46 -15.94
N HIS A 34 9.07 -4.23 -16.89
CA HIS A 34 9.02 -5.67 -16.76
C HIS A 34 10.40 -6.25 -16.99
N SER A 35 10.96 -6.97 -16.01
CA SER A 35 12.26 -7.61 -16.15
C SER A 35 12.41 -8.83 -15.24
N ASN A 36 13.43 -9.65 -15.54
CA ASN A 36 13.79 -10.82 -14.73
C ASN A 36 14.96 -10.51 -13.77
N ARG A 37 15.18 -9.25 -13.42
CA ARG A 37 16.24 -8.88 -12.49
C ARG A 37 15.89 -9.31 -11.07
N HIS A 38 16.90 -9.74 -10.33
CA HIS A 38 16.82 -10.08 -8.92
C HIS A 38 17.95 -9.40 -8.13
N MET A 39 17.71 -9.20 -6.85
CA MET A 39 18.67 -8.62 -5.92
C MET A 39 19.75 -9.65 -5.57
N SER A 40 21.01 -9.23 -5.54
CA SER A 40 22.06 -10.08 -5.01
C SER A 40 22.04 -10.11 -3.48
N PHE A 41 22.55 -11.18 -2.87
CA PHE A 41 22.68 -11.23 -1.41
C PHE A 41 23.58 -10.11 -0.87
N GLU A 42 24.64 -9.74 -1.60
CA GLU A 42 25.53 -8.65 -1.20
C GLU A 42 24.80 -7.30 -1.21
N THR A 43 24.00 -7.02 -2.24
CA THR A 43 23.14 -5.82 -2.29
C THR A 43 22.15 -5.78 -1.11
N ALA A 44 21.50 -6.91 -0.83
CA ALA A 44 20.56 -7.00 0.29
C ALA A 44 21.25 -6.76 1.64
N LYS A 45 22.43 -7.34 1.83
CA LYS A 45 23.26 -7.19 3.02
C LYS A 45 23.68 -5.74 3.25
N GLN A 46 24.18 -5.05 2.22
CA GLN A 46 24.54 -3.64 2.30
C GLN A 46 23.33 -2.75 2.62
N ALA A 47 22.16 -3.05 2.04
CA ALA A 47 20.91 -2.34 2.34
C ALA A 47 20.47 -2.52 3.80
N ILE A 48 20.58 -3.73 4.34
CA ILE A 48 20.29 -4.02 5.76
C ILE A 48 21.31 -3.33 6.68
N ASP A 49 22.60 -3.37 6.36
CA ASP A 49 23.64 -2.67 7.14
C ASP A 49 23.37 -1.15 7.17
N PHE A 50 23.00 -0.57 6.02
CA PHE A 50 22.59 0.83 5.94
C PHE A 50 21.37 1.12 6.82
N TYR A 51 20.33 0.30 6.72
CA TYR A 51 19.12 0.46 7.52
C TYR A 51 19.41 0.41 9.03
N ILE A 52 20.19 -0.57 9.49
CA ILE A 52 20.55 -0.72 10.91
C ILE A 52 21.32 0.50 11.41
N ALA A 53 22.26 1.01 10.61
CA ALA A 53 23.05 2.20 10.95
C ALA A 53 22.18 3.48 11.09
N HIS A 54 21.02 3.54 10.40
CA HIS A 54 20.12 4.69 10.40
C HIS A 54 18.80 4.46 11.18
N SER A 55 18.71 3.37 11.95
CA SER A 55 17.53 3.03 12.76
C SER A 55 17.89 2.63 14.20
N PHE A 56 18.99 3.18 14.74
CA PHE A 56 19.51 2.75 16.05
C PHE A 56 18.53 3.03 17.21
N ASP A 57 17.74 4.07 17.12
CA ASP A 57 16.74 4.52 18.09
C ASP A 57 15.34 3.89 17.88
N ILE A 58 15.15 3.12 16.81
CA ILE A 58 13.91 2.38 16.55
C ILE A 58 13.92 1.06 17.33
N PRO A 59 12.95 0.82 18.24
CA PRO A 59 12.96 -0.37 19.09
C PRO A 59 12.66 -1.68 18.35
N VAL A 60 11.92 -1.60 17.24
CA VAL A 60 11.51 -2.72 16.39
C VAL A 60 11.98 -2.49 14.97
N ALA A 61 12.81 -3.40 14.44
CA ALA A 61 13.23 -3.34 13.05
C ALA A 61 12.13 -3.86 12.12
N HIS A 62 11.69 -3.04 11.16
CA HIS A 62 10.67 -3.40 10.19
C HIS A 62 11.30 -3.65 8.83
N ILE A 63 11.27 -4.91 8.37
CA ILE A 63 11.92 -5.34 7.13
C ILE A 63 10.87 -5.96 6.20
N GLY A 64 10.65 -5.33 5.05
CA GLY A 64 9.70 -5.77 4.04
C GLY A 64 10.38 -6.45 2.85
N PHE A 65 9.71 -7.46 2.28
CA PHE A 65 10.10 -8.11 1.03
C PHE A 65 9.03 -7.83 -0.02
N TYR A 66 9.47 -7.33 -1.17
CA TYR A 66 8.60 -6.87 -2.23
C TYR A 66 9.18 -7.17 -3.62
N GLY A 67 8.39 -6.92 -4.68
CA GLY A 67 8.80 -7.05 -6.06
C GLY A 67 7.68 -7.57 -6.96
N GLY A 68 8.01 -8.38 -7.96
CA GLY A 68 7.01 -9.11 -8.74
C GLY A 68 6.30 -10.15 -7.85
N GLU A 69 6.96 -11.29 -7.61
CA GLU A 69 6.58 -12.25 -6.57
C GLU A 69 7.81 -12.57 -5.71
N PRO A 70 7.87 -12.08 -4.46
CA PRO A 70 9.04 -12.26 -3.62
C PRO A 70 9.43 -13.72 -3.37
N LEU A 71 8.48 -14.64 -3.32
CA LEU A 71 8.74 -16.05 -3.05
C LEU A 71 9.48 -16.78 -4.21
N ILE A 72 9.65 -16.14 -5.38
CA ILE A 72 10.57 -16.63 -6.41
C ILE A 72 12.02 -16.64 -5.87
N GLU A 73 12.33 -15.68 -4.99
CA GLU A 73 13.64 -15.52 -4.35
C GLU A 73 13.64 -16.07 -2.92
N TYR A 74 12.95 -17.18 -2.66
CA TYR A 74 12.83 -17.78 -1.33
C TYR A 74 14.18 -18.04 -0.66
N ASP A 75 15.14 -18.59 -1.40
CA ASP A 75 16.50 -18.86 -0.88
C ASP A 75 17.26 -17.58 -0.49
N LEU A 76 17.07 -16.50 -1.25
CA LEU A 76 17.62 -15.18 -0.91
C LEU A 76 16.97 -14.64 0.38
N ILE A 77 15.65 -14.74 0.49
CA ILE A 77 14.91 -14.28 1.68
C ILE A 77 15.38 -15.03 2.92
N ARG A 78 15.57 -16.34 2.85
CA ARG A 78 16.12 -17.14 3.96
C ARG A 78 17.48 -16.62 4.42
N LYS A 79 18.40 -16.39 3.50
CA LYS A 79 19.73 -15.85 3.79
C LYS A 79 19.68 -14.46 4.42
N ILE A 80 18.75 -13.59 3.96
CA ILE A 80 18.54 -12.25 4.53
C ILE A 80 18.02 -12.35 5.96
N VAL A 81 17.03 -13.21 6.22
CA VAL A 81 16.48 -13.42 7.57
C VAL A 81 17.55 -13.91 8.52
N GLU A 82 18.38 -14.87 8.10
CA GLU A 82 19.49 -15.38 8.87
C GLU A 82 20.52 -14.28 9.19
N TYR A 83 20.90 -13.49 8.19
CA TYR A 83 21.77 -12.33 8.36
C TYR A 83 21.19 -11.28 9.34
N CYS A 84 19.89 -10.98 9.23
CA CYS A 84 19.23 -10.03 10.10
C CYS A 84 19.21 -10.49 11.57
N ARG A 85 19.06 -11.80 11.83
CA ARG A 85 19.14 -12.36 13.18
C ARG A 85 20.50 -12.11 13.84
N GLU A 86 21.57 -12.18 13.07
CA GLU A 86 22.92 -11.91 13.58
C GLU A 86 23.15 -10.41 13.79
N LYS A 87 22.75 -9.58 12.83
CA LYS A 87 23.05 -8.14 12.82
C LYS A 87 22.14 -7.30 13.71
N CYS A 88 20.87 -7.67 13.83
CA CYS A 88 19.90 -6.96 14.69
C CYS A 88 19.87 -7.54 16.10
N PHE A 89 20.97 -8.13 16.57
CA PHE A 89 21.00 -8.72 17.91
C PHE A 89 20.54 -7.74 18.98
N GLY A 90 19.55 -8.15 19.78
CA GLY A 90 18.95 -7.31 20.84
C GLY A 90 17.78 -6.44 20.37
N LYS A 91 17.43 -6.40 19.08
CA LYS A 91 16.21 -5.75 18.57
C LYS A 91 15.18 -6.79 18.16
N LYS A 92 13.90 -6.48 18.43
CA LYS A 92 12.81 -7.23 17.81
C LYS A 92 12.78 -6.93 16.30
N ILE A 93 12.63 -7.97 15.47
CA ILE A 93 12.48 -7.82 14.03
C ILE A 93 11.05 -8.21 13.66
N MET A 94 10.41 -7.42 12.81
CA MET A 94 9.13 -7.74 12.18
C MET A 94 9.33 -7.80 10.67
N TYR A 95 9.01 -8.95 10.10
CA TYR A 95 9.07 -9.15 8.65
C TYR A 95 7.71 -8.94 8.02
N PHE A 96 7.68 -8.35 6.83
CA PHE A 96 6.47 -8.10 6.04
C PHE A 96 6.67 -8.59 4.61
N MET A 97 5.64 -9.19 4.05
CA MET A 97 5.65 -9.63 2.66
C MET A 97 4.28 -9.54 2.03
N THR A 98 4.22 -9.00 0.81
CA THR A 98 3.04 -9.15 -0.05
C THR A 98 3.34 -10.26 -1.05
N THR A 99 2.47 -11.26 -1.13
CA THR A 99 2.62 -12.41 -2.03
C THR A 99 1.32 -12.74 -2.75
N ASN A 100 1.44 -13.29 -3.95
CA ASN A 100 0.33 -13.87 -4.67
C ASN A 100 -0.06 -15.28 -4.16
N ALA A 101 0.65 -15.79 -3.18
CA ALA A 101 0.45 -17.05 -2.49
C ALA A 101 0.54 -18.34 -3.35
N THR A 102 0.85 -18.26 -4.64
CA THR A 102 0.95 -19.45 -5.50
C THR A 102 2.12 -20.35 -5.15
N LEU A 103 3.15 -19.82 -4.46
CA LEU A 103 4.37 -20.51 -4.06
C LEU A 103 4.42 -20.87 -2.57
N LEU A 104 3.31 -20.78 -1.84
CA LEU A 104 3.20 -21.17 -0.42
C LEU A 104 3.15 -22.69 -0.28
N THR A 105 4.30 -23.34 -0.42
CA THR A 105 4.49 -24.76 -0.07
C THR A 105 4.49 -24.93 1.46
N GLU A 106 4.43 -26.16 1.97
CA GLU A 106 4.53 -26.41 3.41
C GLU A 106 5.84 -25.88 4.01
N GLU A 107 6.95 -26.11 3.35
CA GLU A 107 8.27 -25.61 3.77
C GLU A 107 8.29 -24.08 3.85
N VAL A 108 7.74 -23.39 2.83
CA VAL A 108 7.69 -21.93 2.80
C VAL A 108 6.78 -21.41 3.91
N ILE A 109 5.62 -22.02 4.11
CA ILE A 109 4.67 -21.66 5.18
C ILE A 109 5.35 -21.79 6.56
N ASP A 110 6.00 -22.93 6.82
CA ASP A 110 6.69 -23.17 8.09
C ASP A 110 7.74 -22.09 8.35
N PHE A 111 8.60 -21.84 7.37
CA PHE A 111 9.63 -20.81 7.49
C PHE A 111 9.03 -19.42 7.79
N LEU A 112 7.98 -19.01 7.06
CA LEU A 112 7.37 -17.69 7.23
C LEU A 112 6.70 -17.56 8.61
N MET A 113 5.97 -18.57 9.06
CA MET A 113 5.25 -18.52 10.33
C MET A 113 6.16 -18.66 11.56
N GLU A 114 7.18 -19.49 11.48
CA GLU A 114 8.21 -19.63 12.52
C GLU A 114 9.06 -18.36 12.68
N ASN A 115 9.22 -17.58 11.60
CA ASN A 115 9.91 -16.29 11.61
C ASN A 115 8.98 -15.09 11.81
N GLU A 116 7.72 -15.32 12.18
CA GLU A 116 6.74 -14.29 12.50
C GLU A 116 6.52 -13.25 11.37
N PHE A 117 6.52 -13.72 10.12
CA PHE A 117 6.18 -12.86 9.00
C PHE A 117 4.74 -12.39 9.07
N ASN A 118 4.53 -11.10 8.78
CA ASN A 118 3.23 -10.53 8.52
C ASN A 118 2.97 -10.60 7.00
N LEU A 119 2.04 -11.45 6.62
CA LEU A 119 1.72 -11.72 5.22
C LEU A 119 0.53 -10.90 4.75
N SER A 120 0.67 -10.26 3.60
CA SER A 120 -0.44 -9.68 2.83
C SER A 120 -0.66 -10.55 1.59
N ILE A 121 -1.68 -11.42 1.64
CA ILE A 121 -1.99 -12.35 0.55
C ILE A 121 -2.92 -11.68 -0.44
N SER A 122 -2.53 -11.68 -1.71
CA SER A 122 -3.31 -11.10 -2.79
C SER A 122 -4.46 -12.01 -3.20
N LEU A 123 -5.71 -11.59 -2.94
CA LEU A 123 -6.92 -12.33 -3.28
C LEU A 123 -8.05 -11.34 -3.62
N ASP A 124 -8.54 -11.33 -4.87
CA ASP A 124 -9.46 -10.29 -5.36
C ASP A 124 -10.95 -10.68 -5.28
N GLY A 125 -11.28 -11.69 -4.49
CA GLY A 125 -12.64 -12.19 -4.36
C GLY A 125 -12.82 -13.58 -4.96
N PRO A 126 -14.05 -13.99 -5.34
CA PRO A 126 -14.30 -15.30 -5.90
C PRO A 126 -13.63 -15.50 -7.26
N ARG A 127 -13.53 -16.77 -7.70
CA ARG A 127 -12.80 -17.21 -8.89
C ARG A 127 -12.96 -16.31 -10.11
N ASN A 128 -14.19 -15.96 -10.46
CA ASN A 128 -14.49 -15.18 -11.66
C ASN A 128 -13.90 -13.77 -11.63
N TYR A 129 -13.77 -13.15 -10.46
CA TYR A 129 -13.14 -11.83 -10.30
C TYR A 129 -11.62 -11.95 -10.12
N HIS A 130 -11.16 -12.93 -9.34
CA HIS A 130 -9.73 -13.18 -9.16
C HIS A 130 -9.06 -13.54 -10.48
N ASP A 131 -9.52 -14.58 -11.17
CA ASP A 131 -8.89 -15.09 -12.39
C ASP A 131 -9.04 -14.16 -13.60
N ARG A 132 -10.03 -13.24 -13.59
CA ARG A 132 -10.14 -12.20 -14.62
C ARG A 132 -8.91 -11.32 -14.68
N ASN A 133 -8.31 -11.02 -13.56
CA ASN A 133 -7.18 -10.10 -13.46
C ASN A 133 -5.87 -10.78 -13.08
N ARG A 134 -5.91 -11.87 -12.28
CA ARG A 134 -4.71 -12.57 -11.77
C ARG A 134 -4.56 -13.93 -12.44
N HIS A 135 -3.97 -13.95 -13.60
CA HIS A 135 -3.72 -15.19 -14.34
C HIS A 135 -2.23 -15.49 -14.46
N ARG A 136 -1.93 -16.74 -14.78
CA ARG A 136 -0.58 -17.22 -15.05
C ARG A 136 -0.11 -16.75 -16.43
N ILE A 137 1.16 -17.01 -16.72
CA ILE A 137 1.78 -16.65 -18.00
C ILE A 137 1.08 -17.36 -19.18
N ASP A 138 0.54 -18.56 -18.95
CA ASP A 138 -0.23 -19.35 -19.93
C ASP A 138 -1.73 -18.99 -19.99
N ASP A 139 -2.12 -17.87 -19.38
CA ASP A 139 -3.47 -17.36 -19.25
C ASP A 139 -4.44 -18.27 -18.43
N SER A 140 -3.94 -19.31 -17.77
CA SER A 140 -4.74 -20.09 -16.83
C SER A 140 -4.98 -19.32 -15.52
N GLY A 141 -6.10 -19.61 -14.83
CA GLY A 141 -6.43 -19.00 -13.55
C GLY A 141 -5.45 -19.35 -12.42
N SER A 142 -5.36 -18.50 -11.42
CA SER A 142 -4.53 -18.73 -10.23
C SER A 142 -5.35 -19.00 -8.96
N PHE A 143 -6.67 -18.81 -8.99
CA PHE A 143 -7.54 -18.91 -7.82
C PHE A 143 -7.41 -20.24 -7.08
N ASP A 144 -7.45 -21.37 -7.77
CA ASP A 144 -7.44 -22.70 -7.12
C ASP A 144 -6.18 -22.96 -6.34
N ILE A 145 -5.02 -22.65 -6.91
CA ILE A 145 -3.75 -22.86 -6.21
C ILE A 145 -3.61 -21.89 -5.02
N VAL A 146 -4.11 -20.66 -5.15
CA VAL A 146 -4.11 -19.69 -4.06
C VAL A 146 -4.99 -20.16 -2.91
N MET A 147 -6.23 -20.58 -3.18
CA MET A 147 -7.14 -21.09 -2.15
C MET A 147 -6.62 -22.36 -1.49
N GLN A 148 -6.05 -23.30 -2.26
CA GLN A 148 -5.43 -24.49 -1.71
C GLN A 148 -4.29 -24.17 -0.75
N ASN A 149 -3.46 -23.19 -1.09
CA ASN A 149 -2.34 -22.77 -0.26
C ASN A 149 -2.80 -22.00 0.99
N ILE A 150 -3.86 -21.18 0.88
CA ILE A 150 -4.51 -20.53 2.03
C ILE A 150 -5.09 -21.59 2.97
N GLU A 151 -5.78 -22.61 2.45
CA GLU A 151 -6.31 -23.71 3.25
C GLU A 151 -5.19 -24.47 3.99
N ARG A 152 -4.05 -24.70 3.31
CA ARG A 152 -2.87 -25.33 3.91
C ARG A 152 -2.31 -24.49 5.06
N LEU A 153 -2.16 -23.17 4.85
CA LEU A 153 -1.72 -22.22 5.87
C LEU A 153 -2.67 -22.20 7.07
N TYR A 154 -3.97 -22.08 6.82
CA TYR A 154 -5.01 -22.06 7.84
C TYR A 154 -5.02 -23.34 8.71
N LYS A 155 -4.93 -24.51 8.09
CA LYS A 155 -4.89 -25.79 8.81
C LYS A 155 -3.62 -25.99 9.63
N ARG A 156 -2.50 -25.47 9.15
CA ARG A 156 -1.18 -25.70 9.75
C ARG A 156 -0.87 -24.73 10.90
N TYR A 157 -1.34 -23.48 10.78
CA TYR A 157 -1.08 -22.39 11.73
C TYR A 157 -2.36 -21.60 12.06
N PRO A 158 -3.40 -22.23 12.63
CA PRO A 158 -4.67 -21.54 12.92
C PRO A 158 -4.51 -20.41 13.95
N GLU A 159 -3.49 -20.49 14.81
CA GLU A 159 -3.18 -19.48 15.83
C GLU A 159 -2.47 -18.24 15.27
N LYS A 160 -1.96 -18.29 14.03
CA LYS A 160 -1.22 -17.20 13.38
C LYS A 160 -2.12 -16.31 12.50
N LYS A 161 -3.43 -16.32 12.70
CA LYS A 161 -4.36 -15.52 11.88
C LYS A 161 -4.07 -14.02 11.91
N ASP A 162 -3.57 -13.49 13.02
CA ASP A 162 -3.22 -12.07 13.16
C ASP A 162 -1.98 -11.67 12.35
N ASN A 163 -1.17 -12.66 11.94
CA ASN A 163 -0.03 -12.46 11.06
C ASN A 163 -0.40 -12.47 9.56
N VAL A 164 -1.67 -12.72 9.22
CA VAL A 164 -2.13 -12.86 7.83
C VAL A 164 -3.27 -11.91 7.56
N GLN A 165 -3.19 -11.18 6.47
CA GLN A 165 -4.29 -10.36 5.95
C GLN A 165 -4.44 -10.60 4.45
N PHE A 166 -5.64 -10.34 3.92
CA PHE A 166 -5.88 -10.37 2.49
C PHE A 166 -5.82 -8.97 1.90
N ASN A 167 -5.25 -8.86 0.72
CA ASN A 167 -5.23 -7.65 -0.09
C ASN A 167 -6.08 -7.87 -1.34
N CYS A 168 -7.26 -7.28 -1.37
CA CYS A 168 -8.20 -7.33 -2.47
C CYS A 168 -8.10 -6.04 -3.29
N VAL A 169 -7.74 -6.15 -4.56
CA VAL A 169 -7.79 -5.02 -5.49
C VAL A 169 -9.16 -5.02 -6.16
N LEU A 170 -9.94 -3.99 -5.88
CA LEU A 170 -11.28 -3.81 -6.44
C LEU A 170 -11.16 -3.30 -7.88
N ASP A 171 -11.48 -4.16 -8.83
CA ASP A 171 -11.68 -3.78 -10.21
C ASP A 171 -13.03 -3.01 -10.29
N PRO A 172 -13.03 -1.77 -10.82
CA PRO A 172 -14.21 -0.90 -10.81
C PRO A 172 -15.34 -1.36 -11.76
N THR A 173 -15.21 -2.55 -12.33
CA THR A 173 -16.27 -3.22 -13.11
C THR A 173 -16.81 -4.47 -12.41
N SER A 174 -16.39 -4.71 -11.16
CA SER A 174 -16.81 -5.89 -10.36
C SER A 174 -18.10 -5.60 -9.61
N ASP A 175 -18.76 -6.67 -9.18
CA ASP A 175 -19.87 -6.62 -8.23
C ASP A 175 -19.31 -6.62 -6.80
N ILE A 176 -19.47 -5.49 -6.11
CA ILE A 176 -18.96 -5.26 -4.75
C ILE A 176 -19.61 -6.22 -3.75
N LYS A 177 -20.94 -6.47 -3.92
CA LYS A 177 -21.68 -7.36 -3.04
C LYS A 177 -21.13 -8.77 -3.14
N CYS A 178 -20.94 -9.29 -4.36
CA CYS A 178 -20.40 -10.62 -4.59
C CYS A 178 -18.99 -10.80 -3.98
N ILE A 179 -18.15 -9.77 -4.08
CA ILE A 179 -16.80 -9.78 -3.47
C ILE A 179 -16.90 -9.77 -1.94
N ASN A 180 -17.75 -8.91 -1.38
CA ASN A 180 -17.97 -8.85 0.06
C ASN A 180 -18.48 -10.17 0.62
N ASP A 181 -19.53 -10.73 0.00
CA ASP A 181 -20.14 -11.99 0.41
C ASP A 181 -19.14 -13.15 0.40
N PHE A 182 -18.21 -13.17 -0.56
CA PHE A 182 -17.13 -14.15 -0.60
C PHE A 182 -16.24 -14.07 0.65
N PHE A 183 -15.77 -12.91 1.04
CA PHE A 183 -14.90 -12.77 2.22
C PHE A 183 -15.65 -12.94 3.54
N MET A 184 -16.96 -12.68 3.57
CA MET A 184 -17.77 -12.77 4.78
C MET A 184 -18.30 -14.18 5.05
N ASN A 185 -18.55 -14.95 4.00
CA ASN A 185 -19.21 -16.25 4.12
C ASN A 185 -18.27 -17.45 3.96
N GLU A 186 -17.06 -17.23 3.42
CA GLU A 186 -16.05 -18.29 3.34
C GLU A 186 -15.43 -18.53 4.72
N ASP A 187 -15.65 -19.72 5.30
CA ASP A 187 -15.23 -20.06 6.67
C ASP A 187 -13.75 -19.83 6.93
N MET A 188 -12.91 -20.05 5.93
CA MET A 188 -11.47 -19.83 6.02
C MET A 188 -11.06 -18.35 5.99
N LEU A 189 -11.95 -17.45 5.51
CA LEU A 189 -11.58 -16.05 5.23
C LEU A 189 -12.26 -15.06 6.18
N LYS A 190 -13.43 -15.39 6.72
CA LYS A 190 -14.29 -14.45 7.47
C LYS A 190 -13.63 -13.84 8.70
N GLU A 191 -12.69 -14.57 9.32
CA GLU A 191 -11.99 -14.11 10.54
C GLU A 191 -10.72 -13.27 10.24
N TYR A 192 -10.28 -13.24 8.99
CA TYR A 192 -9.09 -12.48 8.61
C TYR A 192 -9.42 -11.04 8.27
N ARG A 193 -8.44 -10.19 8.47
CA ARG A 193 -8.49 -8.80 7.98
C ARG A 193 -8.39 -8.80 6.46
N VAL A 194 -9.27 -8.05 5.82
CA VAL A 194 -9.22 -7.82 4.38
C VAL A 194 -8.99 -6.32 4.13
N LEU A 195 -7.97 -6.00 3.35
CA LEU A 195 -7.71 -4.64 2.86
C LEU A 195 -8.29 -4.52 1.46
N PHE A 196 -9.33 -3.74 1.32
CA PHE A 196 -9.90 -3.41 0.02
C PHE A 196 -9.23 -2.16 -0.53
N ASN A 197 -8.55 -2.30 -1.64
CA ASN A 197 -7.86 -1.22 -2.31
C ASN A 197 -8.47 -0.98 -3.68
N SER A 198 -8.79 0.28 -3.99
CA SER A 198 -9.17 0.66 -5.35
C SER A 198 -8.01 0.41 -6.30
N LEU A 199 -8.32 -0.08 -7.48
CA LEU A 199 -7.34 -0.26 -8.55
C LEU A 199 -6.72 1.10 -8.91
N SER A 200 -5.38 1.19 -8.84
CA SER A 200 -4.68 2.41 -9.22
C SER A 200 -4.57 2.53 -10.73
N ARG A 201 -5.01 3.68 -11.25
CA ARG A 201 -4.85 4.06 -12.66
C ARG A 201 -3.65 4.97 -12.91
N GLU A 202 -2.89 5.27 -11.84
CA GLU A 202 -1.71 6.13 -11.93
C GLU A 202 -0.62 5.48 -12.78
N GLY A 203 -0.20 6.19 -13.82
CA GLY A 203 0.84 5.71 -14.73
C GLY A 203 0.42 4.58 -15.68
N ILE A 204 -0.88 4.25 -15.75
CA ILE A 204 -1.38 3.27 -16.73
C ILE A 204 -1.26 3.82 -18.16
N LYS A 205 -0.82 2.96 -19.10
CA LYS A 205 -0.65 3.33 -20.52
C LYS A 205 -1.98 3.44 -21.27
N ASP A 206 -2.98 2.65 -20.87
CA ASP A 206 -4.31 2.63 -21.45
C ASP A 206 -5.31 3.27 -20.46
N ASN A 207 -5.64 4.53 -20.69
CA ASN A 207 -6.52 5.31 -19.81
C ASN A 207 -7.98 4.86 -19.86
N ASP A 208 -8.40 4.13 -20.89
CA ASP A 208 -9.78 3.64 -21.03
C ASP A 208 -9.98 2.32 -20.29
N LYS A 209 -8.89 1.70 -19.87
CA LYS A 209 -8.92 0.49 -19.07
C LYS A 209 -9.35 0.79 -17.63
N PHE A 210 -10.15 -0.08 -17.04
CA PHE A 210 -10.61 0.03 -15.64
C PHE A 210 -11.42 1.30 -15.33
N VAL A 211 -12.27 1.73 -16.25
CA VAL A 211 -13.22 2.82 -15.98
C VAL A 211 -14.39 2.27 -15.15
N PRO A 212 -14.74 2.90 -14.02
CA PRO A 212 -15.88 2.46 -13.22
C PRO A 212 -17.16 2.43 -14.03
N ASN A 213 -17.91 1.33 -13.95
CA ASN A 213 -19.25 1.27 -14.49
C ASN A 213 -20.27 1.87 -13.51
N LYS A 214 -21.48 2.15 -14.00
CA LYS A 214 -22.53 2.76 -13.21
C LYS A 214 -22.96 1.86 -12.04
N ASP A 215 -23.07 0.57 -12.27
CA ASP A 215 -23.53 -0.39 -11.25
C ASP A 215 -22.53 -0.49 -10.09
N TYR A 216 -21.22 -0.45 -10.37
CA TYR A 216 -20.17 -0.42 -9.34
C TYR A 216 -20.29 0.83 -8.46
N LEU A 217 -20.50 2.01 -9.08
CA LEU A 217 -20.62 3.27 -8.34
C LEU A 217 -21.88 3.26 -7.46
N GLU A 218 -23.03 2.83 -8.00
CA GLU A 218 -24.29 2.74 -7.26
C GLU A 218 -24.21 1.75 -6.10
N GLN A 219 -23.56 0.59 -6.28
CA GLN A 219 -23.33 -0.37 -5.20
C GLN A 219 -22.44 0.22 -4.12
N PHE A 220 -21.35 0.91 -4.49
CA PHE A 220 -20.45 1.52 -3.53
C PHE A 220 -21.15 2.60 -2.69
N GLU A 221 -21.90 3.48 -3.33
CA GLU A 221 -22.69 4.52 -2.65
C GLU A 221 -23.77 3.92 -1.74
N TYR A 222 -24.42 2.83 -2.16
CA TYR A 222 -25.40 2.13 -1.32
C TYR A 222 -24.77 1.48 -0.08
N GLU A 223 -23.61 0.86 -0.21
CA GLU A 223 -22.88 0.29 0.94
C GLU A 223 -22.41 1.40 1.90
N LEU A 224 -21.96 2.55 1.41
CA LEU A 224 -21.66 3.72 2.22
C LEU A 224 -22.88 4.22 2.97
N PHE A 225 -24.01 4.32 2.30
CA PHE A 225 -25.28 4.71 2.94
C PHE A 225 -25.65 3.75 4.08
N LYS A 226 -25.60 2.43 3.87
CA LYS A 226 -25.87 1.45 4.92
C LYS A 226 -24.94 1.63 6.11
N MET A 227 -23.66 1.86 5.86
CA MET A 227 -22.68 2.08 6.91
C MET A 227 -23.01 3.33 7.73
N PHE A 228 -23.26 4.46 7.08
CA PHE A 228 -23.61 5.70 7.77
C PHE A 228 -24.89 5.54 8.57
N TYR A 229 -25.92 4.93 7.99
CA TYR A 229 -27.18 4.68 8.66
C TYR A 229 -27.02 3.77 9.89
N SER A 230 -26.28 2.68 9.77
CA SER A 230 -25.97 1.79 10.89
C SER A 230 -25.24 2.50 12.04
N LYS A 231 -24.31 3.41 11.70
CA LYS A 231 -23.52 4.15 12.72
C LYS A 231 -24.30 5.29 13.35
N SER A 232 -25.18 5.95 12.60
CA SER A 232 -25.96 7.11 13.09
C SER A 232 -26.98 6.72 14.15
N GLU A 233 -27.74 5.67 13.91
CA GLU A 233 -28.87 5.27 14.76
C GLU A 233 -28.48 4.16 15.76
N LYS A 234 -27.21 3.72 15.77
CA LYS A 234 -26.75 2.54 16.50
C LYS A 234 -27.65 1.33 16.24
N ILE A 235 -28.16 1.22 14.99
CA ILE A 235 -29.06 0.15 14.61
C ILE A 235 -28.23 -1.13 14.43
N GLU A 236 -28.52 -2.09 15.29
CA GLU A 236 -27.93 -3.43 15.18
C GLU A 236 -28.64 -4.23 14.07
N GLY A 237 -27.90 -5.11 13.41
CA GLY A 237 -28.46 -6.05 12.42
C GLY A 237 -28.42 -5.56 10.97
N ILE A 238 -27.86 -4.39 10.70
CA ILE A 238 -27.56 -3.97 9.31
C ILE A 238 -26.27 -4.64 8.89
N ASP A 239 -26.33 -5.45 7.86
CA ASP A 239 -25.15 -6.06 7.22
C ASP A 239 -24.40 -5.00 6.42
N VAL A 240 -23.31 -4.50 7.00
CA VAL A 240 -22.44 -3.48 6.40
C VAL A 240 -21.24 -4.15 5.75
N SER A 241 -21.00 -3.83 4.48
CA SER A 241 -19.88 -4.35 3.72
C SER A 241 -18.53 -3.95 4.31
N LYS A 242 -17.61 -4.91 4.46
CA LYS A 242 -16.20 -4.64 4.82
C LYS A 242 -15.49 -3.76 3.78
N VAL A 243 -15.98 -3.72 2.55
CA VAL A 243 -15.40 -2.91 1.47
C VAL A 243 -15.39 -1.42 1.82
N VAL A 244 -16.44 -0.94 2.50
CA VAL A 244 -16.55 0.48 2.88
C VAL A 244 -16.02 0.79 4.27
N GLU A 245 -15.64 -0.22 5.06
CA GLU A 245 -15.11 -0.02 6.42
C GLU A 245 -13.80 0.78 6.41
N SER A 246 -12.92 0.51 5.46
CA SER A 246 -11.66 1.26 5.31
C SER A 246 -11.90 2.74 5.00
N TYR A 247 -12.91 3.08 4.22
CA TYR A 247 -13.31 4.45 3.94
C TYR A 247 -13.82 5.16 5.21
N TYR A 248 -14.66 4.49 5.99
CA TYR A 248 -15.13 5.02 7.27
C TYR A 248 -13.98 5.30 8.25
N LEU A 249 -13.01 4.38 8.35
CA LEU A 249 -11.82 4.57 9.18
C LEU A 249 -10.95 5.72 8.66
N GLN A 250 -10.86 5.91 7.36
CA GLN A 250 -10.16 7.05 6.76
C GLN A 250 -10.81 8.38 7.16
N ILE A 251 -12.15 8.51 7.07
CA ILE A 251 -12.87 9.71 7.48
C ILE A 251 -12.60 10.01 8.95
N LYS A 252 -12.68 9.01 9.84
CA LYS A 252 -12.38 9.17 11.27
C LYS A 252 -10.94 9.61 11.51
N THR A 253 -9.98 9.03 10.80
CA THR A 253 -8.55 9.34 10.94
C THR A 253 -8.24 10.77 10.49
N VAL A 254 -8.75 11.20 9.33
CA VAL A 254 -8.58 12.57 8.83
C VAL A 254 -9.10 13.58 9.86
N TYR A 255 -10.19 13.24 10.52
CA TYR A 255 -10.75 14.10 11.56
C TYR A 255 -9.94 14.09 12.85
N ALA A 256 -9.57 12.92 13.36
CA ALA A 256 -8.79 12.78 14.60
C ALA A 256 -7.40 13.46 14.49
N GLN A 257 -6.82 13.48 13.29
CA GLN A 257 -5.54 14.15 13.03
C GLN A 257 -5.67 15.67 12.86
N ARG A 258 -6.87 16.22 12.92
CA ARG A 258 -7.12 17.64 12.74
C ARG A 258 -6.61 18.42 13.95
N LYS A 259 -5.41 18.97 13.84
CA LYS A 259 -4.93 19.99 14.79
C LYS A 259 -5.61 21.32 14.44
N MET A 260 -6.44 21.82 15.34
CA MET A 260 -6.93 23.19 15.27
C MET A 260 -5.73 24.12 15.50
N SER A 261 -5.38 24.90 14.49
CA SER A 261 -4.37 25.94 14.59
C SER A 261 -5.08 27.30 14.43
N SER A 262 -4.89 28.18 15.41
CA SER A 262 -5.41 29.54 15.35
C SER A 262 -4.59 30.46 14.44
N PHE A 263 -3.43 30.00 13.94
CA PHE A 263 -2.54 30.78 13.10
C PHE A 263 -2.23 30.00 11.81
N VAL A 264 -2.24 30.74 10.69
CA VAL A 264 -1.69 30.26 9.44
C VAL A 264 -0.21 30.52 9.50
N GLU A 265 0.60 29.48 9.39
CA GLU A 265 2.06 29.62 9.33
C GLU A 265 2.47 30.29 8.01
N ASP A 266 3.48 31.19 8.05
CA ASP A 266 4.00 31.86 6.85
C ASP A 266 4.59 30.87 5.86
N PHE A 267 5.03 29.72 6.35
CA PHE A 267 5.56 28.61 5.56
C PHE A 267 4.78 27.34 5.89
N SER A 268 4.12 26.76 4.92
CA SER A 268 3.40 25.51 5.08
C SER A 268 3.71 24.57 3.91
N HIS A 269 3.56 23.30 4.20
CA HIS A 269 3.82 22.19 3.30
C HIS A 269 2.51 21.47 3.01
N PRO A 270 2.18 21.10 1.76
CA PRO A 270 1.04 20.26 1.47
C PRO A 270 1.11 18.94 2.21
N GLY A 271 -0.03 18.41 2.66
CA GLY A 271 -0.09 17.21 3.51
C GLY A 271 0.37 15.89 2.85
N GLY A 272 0.50 15.85 1.50
CA GLY A 272 0.70 14.61 0.77
C GLY A 272 2.08 13.97 0.81
N PRO A 273 3.19 14.71 0.63
CA PRO A 273 4.50 14.08 0.57
C PRO A 273 4.94 13.55 1.94
N CYS A 274 5.29 12.25 1.99
CA CYS A 274 6.04 11.71 3.12
C CYS A 274 7.46 12.30 3.14
N ILE A 275 8.08 12.37 4.32
CA ILE A 275 9.51 12.68 4.42
C ILE A 275 10.29 11.52 3.80
N PRO A 276 10.98 11.70 2.67
CA PRO A 276 11.66 10.63 1.97
C PRO A 276 12.71 9.94 2.86
N GLY A 277 12.67 8.62 2.90
CA GLY A 277 13.63 7.83 3.67
C GLY A 277 13.39 7.79 5.19
N THR A 278 12.32 8.41 5.72
CA THR A 278 12.01 8.35 7.16
C THR A 278 11.07 7.20 7.48
N HIS A 279 9.79 7.27 7.09
CA HIS A 279 8.82 6.21 7.40
C HIS A 279 9.09 4.94 6.60
N LYS A 280 9.56 5.07 5.38
CA LYS A 280 9.91 3.93 4.52
C LYS A 280 11.12 4.27 3.66
N LEU A 281 12.01 3.28 3.55
CA LEU A 281 13.08 3.25 2.56
C LEU A 281 12.83 2.05 1.64
N PHE A 282 12.59 2.29 0.36
CA PHE A 282 12.49 1.22 -0.63
C PHE A 282 13.82 1.09 -1.38
N VAL A 283 14.35 -0.13 -1.44
CA VAL A 283 15.62 -0.43 -2.10
C VAL A 283 15.34 -1.38 -3.27
N ASN A 284 15.66 -0.95 -4.49
CA ASN A 284 15.44 -1.76 -5.68
C ASN A 284 16.53 -2.85 -5.84
N VAL A 285 16.36 -3.73 -6.84
CA VAL A 285 17.31 -4.83 -7.13
C VAL A 285 18.73 -4.38 -7.42
N LYS A 286 18.95 -3.08 -7.75
CA LYS A 286 20.28 -2.53 -8.03
C LYS A 286 20.91 -1.83 -6.81
N GLY A 287 20.15 -1.66 -5.72
CA GLY A 287 20.59 -0.93 -4.54
C GLY A 287 20.28 0.57 -4.58
N ASP A 288 19.46 1.06 -5.52
CA ASP A 288 18.99 2.44 -5.52
C ASP A 288 17.89 2.62 -4.48
N PHE A 289 17.88 3.79 -3.83
CA PHE A 289 16.95 4.18 -2.78
C PHE A 289 15.80 5.00 -3.33
N TYR A 290 14.59 4.67 -2.91
CA TYR A 290 13.35 5.38 -3.23
C TYR A 290 12.54 5.66 -1.97
N PRO A 291 11.67 6.69 -1.95
CA PRO A 291 10.80 6.98 -0.80
C PRO A 291 9.85 5.83 -0.46
N CYS A 292 9.34 5.15 -1.47
CA CYS A 292 8.46 3.97 -1.32
C CYS A 292 8.33 3.21 -2.65
N GLU A 293 7.70 2.06 -2.61
CA GLU A 293 7.41 1.20 -3.77
C GLU A 293 6.39 1.76 -4.77
N LYS A 294 5.74 2.90 -4.47
CA LYS A 294 4.72 3.49 -5.36
C LYS A 294 5.29 4.49 -6.37
N VAL A 295 6.46 5.06 -6.08
CA VAL A 295 7.08 6.05 -7.00
C VAL A 295 7.59 5.40 -8.27
N CYS A 296 7.82 6.20 -9.31
CA CYS A 296 8.35 5.73 -10.59
C CYS A 296 9.78 5.25 -10.46
N GLU A 297 10.06 3.96 -10.71
CA GLU A 297 11.43 3.42 -10.73
C GLU A 297 12.18 3.70 -12.05
N CYS A 298 11.47 4.18 -13.08
CA CYS A 298 12.04 4.48 -14.39
C CYS A 298 12.63 5.90 -14.48
N SER A 299 12.45 6.71 -13.42
CA SER A 299 12.89 8.09 -13.37
C SER A 299 14.05 8.30 -12.40
N ALA A 300 15.04 9.11 -12.81
CA ALA A 300 16.15 9.49 -11.97
C ALA A 300 15.75 10.50 -10.86
N ASP A 301 14.62 11.21 -11.03
CA ASP A 301 14.14 12.20 -10.08
C ASP A 301 13.62 11.59 -8.79
N THR A 302 13.16 10.34 -8.84
CA THR A 302 12.61 9.62 -7.67
C THR A 302 13.67 8.88 -6.86
N ILE A 303 14.92 8.79 -7.36
CA ILE A 303 16.03 8.15 -6.65
C ILE A 303 16.57 9.14 -5.60
N ILE A 304 16.50 8.74 -4.32
CA ILE A 304 16.96 9.55 -3.17
C ILE A 304 18.31 9.07 -2.62
N GLY A 305 19.05 8.28 -3.36
CA GLY A 305 20.36 7.77 -2.99
C GLY A 305 20.60 6.34 -3.45
N ASN A 306 21.64 5.69 -2.95
CA ASN A 306 21.92 4.29 -3.17
C ASN A 306 22.78 3.69 -2.06
N ILE A 307 22.97 2.37 -2.09
CA ILE A 307 23.72 1.62 -1.06
C ILE A 307 25.21 2.04 -0.94
N ASP A 308 25.82 2.57 -2.00
CA ASP A 308 27.25 2.95 -2.00
C ASP A 308 27.49 4.34 -1.46
N LYS A 309 26.58 5.31 -1.76
CA LYS A 309 26.73 6.73 -1.46
C LYS A 309 25.85 7.22 -0.31
N GLY A 310 24.87 6.41 0.11
CA GLY A 310 23.84 6.80 1.09
C GLY A 310 22.78 7.74 0.49
N PHE A 311 22.14 8.54 1.35
CA PHE A 311 21.09 9.48 0.94
C PHE A 311 21.63 10.67 0.14
N ASP A 312 20.90 11.02 -0.90
CA ASP A 312 20.98 12.29 -1.61
C ASP A 312 19.93 13.26 -1.01
N LEU A 313 20.39 14.12 -0.10
CA LEU A 313 19.51 15.01 0.65
C LEU A 313 18.85 16.07 -0.23
N ASP A 314 19.53 16.55 -1.27
CA ASP A 314 18.99 17.56 -2.20
C ASP A 314 17.81 16.97 -2.99
N LYS A 315 17.95 15.73 -3.44
CA LYS A 315 16.85 15.01 -4.09
C LYS A 315 15.71 14.70 -3.13
N ALA A 316 16.01 14.25 -1.93
CA ALA A 316 15.00 14.01 -0.90
C ALA A 316 14.22 15.30 -0.57
N GLU A 317 14.91 16.45 -0.44
CA GLU A 317 14.28 17.75 -0.25
C GLU A 317 13.39 18.14 -1.44
N THR A 318 13.84 17.89 -2.67
CA THR A 318 13.06 18.15 -3.88
C THR A 318 11.75 17.35 -3.87
N LEU A 319 11.81 16.07 -3.53
CA LEU A 319 10.62 15.20 -3.45
C LEU A 319 9.67 15.59 -2.31
N LEU A 320 10.21 16.03 -1.18
CA LEU A 320 9.41 16.56 -0.08
C LEU A 320 8.68 17.85 -0.51
N ASN A 321 9.35 18.70 -1.27
CA ASN A 321 8.85 20.01 -1.69
C ASN A 321 8.17 20.02 -3.07
N VAL A 322 7.53 18.94 -3.49
CA VAL A 322 6.77 18.89 -4.76
C VAL A 322 5.67 19.96 -4.85
N GLY A 323 5.31 20.58 -3.72
CA GLY A 323 4.47 21.77 -3.66
C GLY A 323 4.99 22.92 -4.52
N LYS A 324 6.31 23.09 -4.61
CA LYS A 324 6.98 24.13 -5.41
C LYS A 324 6.65 24.08 -6.90
N LEU A 325 6.32 22.90 -7.44
CA LEU A 325 5.91 22.75 -8.85
C LEU A 325 4.70 23.62 -9.21
N THR A 326 3.82 23.90 -8.25
CA THR A 326 2.59 24.68 -8.43
C THR A 326 2.37 25.64 -7.25
N GLU A 327 3.44 26.27 -6.76
CA GLU A 327 3.44 27.06 -5.53
C GLU A 327 2.36 28.15 -5.51
N GLU A 328 2.22 28.90 -6.59
CA GLU A 328 1.21 29.97 -6.72
C GLU A 328 -0.21 29.45 -6.50
N GLN A 329 -0.51 28.27 -7.05
CA GLN A 329 -1.84 27.64 -6.91
C GLN A 329 -2.01 26.99 -5.55
N CYS A 330 -0.94 26.46 -4.97
CA CYS A 330 -0.98 25.80 -3.66
C CYS A 330 -1.13 26.79 -2.52
N ARG A 331 -0.57 27.99 -2.65
CA ARG A 331 -0.63 29.06 -1.65
C ARG A 331 -2.05 29.43 -1.27
N ASP A 332 -2.93 29.55 -2.25
CA ASP A 332 -4.34 29.93 -2.06
C ASP A 332 -5.29 28.74 -2.02
N CYS A 333 -4.75 27.51 -1.96
CA CYS A 333 -5.55 26.31 -1.99
C CYS A 333 -6.12 25.98 -0.60
N TRP A 334 -7.44 26.03 -0.44
CA TRP A 334 -8.13 25.74 0.81
C TRP A 334 -7.84 24.32 1.36
N CYS A 335 -7.56 23.36 0.49
CA CYS A 335 -7.30 21.97 0.90
C CYS A 335 -5.82 21.61 0.99
N ALA A 336 -4.89 22.58 0.96
CA ALA A 336 -3.44 22.30 0.93
C ALA A 336 -2.98 21.38 2.06
N LYS A 337 -3.48 21.55 3.30
CA LYS A 337 -3.14 20.71 4.45
C LYS A 337 -3.61 19.25 4.30
N TYR A 338 -4.66 19.03 3.53
CA TYR A 338 -5.26 17.70 3.31
C TYR A 338 -4.89 17.11 1.95
N CYS A 339 -4.14 17.87 1.14
CA CYS A 339 -3.72 17.42 -0.19
C CYS A 339 -2.81 16.21 -0.08
N TYR A 340 -3.23 15.08 -0.66
CA TYR A 340 -2.48 13.82 -0.65
C TYR A 340 -1.66 13.59 -1.93
N ILE A 341 -1.55 14.59 -2.82
CA ILE A 341 -0.69 14.49 -4.01
C ILE A 341 0.76 14.39 -3.56
N CYS A 342 1.40 13.29 -3.88
CA CYS A 342 2.81 13.04 -3.62
C CYS A 342 3.56 12.68 -4.91
N THR A 343 4.84 12.44 -4.82
CA THR A 343 5.74 12.11 -5.94
C THR A 343 5.21 10.97 -6.83
N ALA A 344 4.52 9.97 -6.26
CA ALA A 344 3.98 8.85 -7.02
C ALA A 344 2.93 9.25 -8.09
N HIS A 345 2.31 10.43 -7.94
CA HIS A 345 1.31 10.95 -8.89
C HIS A 345 1.92 11.86 -9.97
N LEU A 346 3.21 12.19 -9.87
CA LEU A 346 3.80 13.31 -10.60
C LEU A 346 4.84 12.88 -11.64
N ASP A 347 5.16 11.60 -11.71
CA ASP A 347 6.23 11.10 -12.57
C ASP A 347 5.78 9.82 -13.29
N GLN A 348 5.87 9.85 -14.61
CA GLN A 348 5.55 8.72 -15.50
C GLN A 348 6.78 8.23 -16.29
N GLY A 349 8.00 8.54 -15.81
CA GLY A 349 9.25 8.15 -16.42
C GLY A 349 10.07 9.30 -17.01
N ASP A 350 9.45 10.47 -17.19
CA ASP A 350 10.07 11.66 -17.77
C ASP A 350 10.45 12.74 -16.72
N GLY A 351 10.37 12.39 -15.44
CA GLY A 351 10.61 13.26 -14.31
C GLY A 351 9.36 13.91 -13.72
N LEU A 352 9.57 14.78 -12.70
CA LEU A 352 8.47 15.43 -11.97
C LEU A 352 7.76 16.46 -12.86
N SER A 353 6.45 16.28 -13.07
CA SER A 353 5.63 17.10 -13.98
C SER A 353 4.66 18.02 -13.23
N ARG A 354 4.75 19.34 -13.55
CA ARG A 354 3.78 20.36 -13.14
C ARG A 354 2.38 20.06 -13.71
N GLU A 355 2.32 19.65 -14.96
CA GLU A 355 1.08 19.35 -15.68
C GLU A 355 0.34 18.19 -15.05
N LEU A 356 1.05 17.10 -14.71
CA LEU A 356 0.48 15.97 -13.99
C LEU A 356 -0.08 16.39 -12.63
N LYS A 357 0.64 17.22 -11.88
CA LYS A 357 0.16 17.75 -10.61
C LYS A 357 -1.14 18.54 -10.77
N GLN A 358 -1.19 19.46 -11.75
CA GLN A 358 -2.37 20.27 -12.02
C GLN A 358 -3.59 19.41 -12.42
N LYS A 359 -3.37 18.36 -13.19
CA LYS A 359 -4.41 17.40 -13.60
C LYS A 359 -5.06 16.72 -12.38
N HIS A 360 -4.29 16.41 -11.34
CA HIS A 360 -4.81 15.78 -10.12
C HIS A 360 -5.54 16.75 -9.19
N CYS A 361 -5.24 18.05 -9.22
CA CYS A 361 -5.75 19.03 -8.26
C CYS A 361 -7.28 19.08 -8.14
N ALA A 362 -8.00 19.01 -9.26
CA ALA A 362 -9.48 19.07 -9.24
C ALA A 362 -10.09 17.84 -8.57
N GLY A 363 -9.59 16.65 -8.91
CA GLY A 363 -10.02 15.38 -8.32
C GLY A 363 -9.76 15.32 -6.82
N VAL A 364 -8.56 15.73 -6.39
CA VAL A 364 -8.18 15.76 -4.97
C VAL A 364 -9.06 16.72 -4.18
N ARG A 365 -9.28 17.95 -4.68
CA ARG A 365 -10.21 18.88 -4.01
C ARG A 365 -11.61 18.31 -3.86
N LYS A 366 -12.11 17.64 -4.91
CA LYS A 366 -13.43 17.01 -4.86
C LYS A 366 -13.51 15.86 -3.87
N SER A 367 -12.47 15.02 -3.81
CA SER A 367 -12.39 13.94 -2.82
C SER A 367 -12.40 14.49 -1.39
N ILE A 368 -11.56 15.47 -1.09
CA ILE A 368 -11.48 16.07 0.24
C ILE A 368 -12.78 16.79 0.61
N GLU A 369 -13.44 17.45 -0.35
CA GLU A 369 -14.78 18.03 -0.12
C GLU A 369 -15.81 16.97 0.26
N ASN A 370 -15.78 15.82 -0.40
CA ASN A 370 -16.68 14.70 -0.07
C ASN A 370 -16.34 14.13 1.32
N ASP A 371 -15.05 13.90 1.63
CA ASP A 371 -14.62 13.42 2.95
C ASP A 371 -15.11 14.35 4.08
N PHE A 372 -15.07 15.67 3.87
CA PHE A 372 -15.61 16.64 4.84
C PHE A 372 -17.13 16.59 4.96
N LYS A 373 -17.86 16.42 3.85
CA LYS A 373 -19.32 16.27 3.87
C LYS A 373 -19.73 15.00 4.62
N ASP A 374 -19.06 13.90 4.33
CA ASP A 374 -19.30 12.62 5.00
C ASP A 374 -18.94 12.69 6.47
N TYR A 375 -17.86 13.38 6.81
CA TYR A 375 -17.51 13.65 8.20
C TYR A 375 -18.60 14.47 8.92
N CYS A 376 -19.05 15.59 8.34
CA CYS A 376 -20.11 16.42 8.94
C CYS A 376 -21.40 15.62 9.12
N LEU A 377 -21.76 14.82 8.12
CA LEU A 377 -22.92 13.93 8.19
C LEU A 377 -22.80 12.94 9.35
N LEU A 378 -21.67 12.26 9.46
CA LEU A 378 -21.42 11.31 10.57
C LEU A 378 -21.46 11.99 11.93
N HIS A 379 -20.88 13.20 12.04
CA HIS A 379 -20.88 13.97 13.29
C HIS A 379 -22.30 14.38 13.70
N GLU A 380 -23.10 14.87 12.78
CA GLU A 380 -24.49 15.29 13.04
C GLU A 380 -25.40 14.09 13.38
N MET A 381 -25.23 12.96 12.68
CA MET A 381 -26.09 11.79 12.85
C MET A 381 -25.72 10.93 14.06
N SER A 382 -24.45 10.75 14.36
CA SER A 382 -24.00 9.80 15.39
C SER A 382 -23.66 10.43 16.73
N GLY A 383 -23.73 11.79 16.82
CA GLY A 383 -23.23 12.49 18.00
C GLY A 383 -21.80 11.99 18.32
N LEU A 384 -20.92 11.94 17.30
CA LEU A 384 -19.52 11.58 17.47
C LEU A 384 -18.89 12.58 18.44
N ASP A 385 -19.24 12.43 19.72
CA ASP A 385 -18.52 13.06 20.81
C ASP A 385 -17.12 12.45 20.85
N ASP A 386 -16.15 13.27 20.57
CA ASP A 386 -14.80 13.41 21.11
C ASP A 386 -14.04 12.15 21.59
N ASP A 387 -14.43 10.96 21.24
CA ASP A 387 -13.56 9.79 21.35
C ASP A 387 -12.42 9.94 20.34
N VAL A 388 -11.53 10.87 20.67
CA VAL A 388 -10.24 11.05 20.03
C VAL A 388 -9.49 9.74 20.17
N ILE A 389 -9.54 8.92 19.13
CA ILE A 389 -8.68 7.73 19.06
C ILE A 389 -7.27 8.27 18.86
N TYR A 390 -6.54 8.41 19.98
CA TYR A 390 -5.09 8.53 19.91
C TYR A 390 -4.57 7.20 19.39
N LEU A 391 -4.23 7.17 18.12
CA LEU A 391 -3.40 6.12 17.57
C LEU A 391 -1.99 6.34 18.17
N ASN A 392 -1.68 5.58 19.21
CA ASN A 392 -0.32 5.45 19.73
C ASN A 392 0.55 4.65 18.75
#